data_1bacdf528e8e03779ff94dd2966b254e
#
_entry.id   1bacdf528e8e03779ff94dd2966b254e
#
_cell.length_a   1.000
_cell.length_b   1.000
_cell.length_c   1.000
_cell.angle_alpha   90.00
_cell.angle_beta   90.00
_cell.angle_gamma   90.00
#
_symmetry.space_group_name_H-M   'P 1'
#
loop_
_entity.id
_entity.type
_entity.pdbx_description
1 polymer ?
#
loop_
_entity_poly.entity_id
_entity_poly.type
_entity_poly.pdbx_seq_one_letter_code
_entity_poly.pdbx_strand_id
1 'polypeptide(L)'
;MYVGTYTGKSDSRGIYRVRLLDDGRLSTPELIVETRDPSYIALSADGNSLFAVDEQQGQGGLVSFKKCAGKWLECGRVSSGGGWPCHVALSPDESEIAVANFEDGAVAIGELSGGRLTGKVQSLPGRTDAPGTERQECSHAHMCAFWFGRLLVCDLGCDMVRAFDKADGVWREGEPFLRLPQGTGPRHMARGRCGAIYVLGELDSRLHVFLPEGDSYRHAAALPATVPDAHADAAAVRVSKDGAHVLCSTRKDGRISIFDVDEHGMPHMTSLFDCGGSIPRDADFAGEYIVCACQSAGGIVSLRPDGRGGAQIVGRAMLGAPVCILNLDKE
;
A
#
# COMPACT_ATOMS: atom_id res chain seq x y z
N MET A 1 9.22 -10.53 7.73
CA MET A 1 8.28 -9.44 7.43
C MET A 1 7.72 -8.82 8.70
N TYR A 2 7.33 -7.55 8.64
CA TYR A 2 6.51 -6.90 9.66
C TYR A 2 5.07 -6.80 9.16
N VAL A 3 4.11 -6.86 10.09
CA VAL A 3 2.68 -6.90 9.80
C VAL A 3 1.98 -5.84 10.62
N GLY A 4 1.31 -4.91 9.95
CA GLY A 4 0.41 -3.94 10.55
C GLY A 4 -1.00 -4.51 10.71
N THR A 5 -1.71 -4.10 11.74
CA THR A 5 -3.02 -4.66 12.11
C THR A 5 -4.04 -3.58 12.46
N TYR A 6 -5.33 -3.91 12.39
CA TYR A 6 -6.37 -3.15 13.07
C TYR A 6 -6.56 -3.67 14.50
N THR A 7 -6.22 -2.86 15.48
CA THR A 7 -6.33 -3.19 16.92
C THR A 7 -7.74 -2.93 17.46
N GLY A 8 -8.42 -1.93 16.94
CA GLY A 8 -9.80 -1.60 17.34
C GLY A 8 -10.86 -2.56 16.81
N LYS A 9 -10.49 -3.50 15.91
CA LYS A 9 -11.41 -4.44 15.25
C LYS A 9 -11.04 -5.91 15.53
N SER A 10 -10.07 -6.17 16.39
CA SER A 10 -9.57 -7.52 16.69
C SER A 10 -8.86 -7.56 18.05
N ASP A 11 -8.32 -8.72 18.42
CA ASP A 11 -7.45 -8.94 19.57
C ASP A 11 -5.98 -8.58 19.33
N SER A 12 -5.65 -8.09 18.14
CA SER A 12 -4.30 -7.59 17.84
C SER A 12 -4.00 -6.31 18.63
N ARG A 13 -2.72 -6.12 18.96
CA ARG A 13 -2.25 -5.04 19.84
C ARG A 13 -1.31 -4.06 19.17
N GLY A 14 -0.98 -4.27 17.87
CA GLY A 14 -0.05 -3.38 17.18
C GLY A 14 0.66 -4.03 16.01
N ILE A 15 1.99 -3.88 15.93
CA ILE A 15 2.83 -4.37 14.84
C ILE A 15 3.47 -5.70 15.25
N TYR A 16 3.40 -6.67 14.35
CA TYR A 16 3.94 -8.01 14.58
C TYR A 16 5.09 -8.33 13.62
N ARG A 17 5.98 -9.22 14.06
CA ARG A 17 6.96 -9.89 13.20
C ARG A 17 6.48 -11.29 12.89
N VAL A 18 6.51 -11.67 11.61
CA VAL A 18 6.29 -13.04 11.13
C VAL A 18 7.46 -13.41 10.24
N ARG A 19 8.00 -14.61 10.37
CA ARG A 19 9.06 -15.14 9.50
C ARG A 19 8.45 -16.14 8.52
N LEU A 20 8.80 -15.98 7.25
CA LEU A 20 8.62 -17.04 6.25
C LEU A 20 9.83 -17.97 6.37
N LEU A 21 9.58 -19.26 6.53
CA LEU A 21 10.60 -20.30 6.62
C LEU A 21 10.92 -20.81 5.21
N ASP A 22 12.06 -21.48 5.04
CA ASP A 22 12.55 -21.99 3.75
C ASP A 22 11.55 -22.94 3.07
N ASP A 23 10.74 -23.64 3.85
CA ASP A 23 9.71 -24.55 3.36
C ASP A 23 8.34 -23.85 3.10
N GLY A 24 8.29 -22.53 3.23
CA GLY A 24 7.10 -21.70 3.02
C GLY A 24 6.16 -21.62 4.22
N ARG A 25 6.42 -22.33 5.32
CA ARG A 25 5.64 -22.19 6.55
C ARG A 25 5.91 -20.83 7.21
N LEU A 26 4.97 -20.39 8.01
CA LEU A 26 5.05 -19.13 8.76
C LEU A 26 5.32 -19.38 10.24
N SER A 27 6.19 -18.57 10.85
CA SER A 27 6.37 -18.60 12.30
C SER A 27 5.14 -18.07 13.03
N THR A 28 5.01 -18.38 14.32
CA THR A 28 4.06 -17.69 15.19
C THR A 28 4.30 -16.18 15.17
N PRO A 29 3.24 -15.34 15.05
CA PRO A 29 3.38 -13.90 15.11
C PRO A 29 3.95 -13.44 16.45
N GLU A 30 4.96 -12.58 16.42
CA GLU A 30 5.58 -11.97 17.59
C GLU A 30 5.24 -10.49 17.65
N LEU A 31 4.57 -10.02 18.68
CA LEU A 31 4.31 -8.59 18.90
C LEU A 31 5.63 -7.85 19.12
N ILE A 32 5.94 -6.88 18.25
CA ILE A 32 7.18 -6.09 18.34
C ILE A 32 6.94 -4.66 18.80
N VAL A 33 5.75 -4.12 18.53
CA VAL A 33 5.34 -2.77 18.93
C VAL A 33 3.86 -2.81 19.33
N GLU A 34 3.55 -2.31 20.51
CA GLU A 34 2.18 -2.07 20.92
C GLU A 34 1.79 -0.64 20.52
N THR A 35 0.82 -0.51 19.61
CA THR A 35 0.35 0.78 19.09
C THR A 35 -1.03 0.62 18.47
N ARG A 36 -1.78 1.71 18.36
CA ARG A 36 -3.18 1.71 17.92
C ARG A 36 -3.26 1.75 16.39
N ASP A 37 -4.05 0.85 15.82
CA ASP A 37 -4.41 0.74 14.40
C ASP A 37 -3.26 1.09 13.43
N PRO A 38 -2.08 0.42 13.52
CA PRO A 38 -0.97 0.62 12.60
C PRO A 38 -1.25 -0.07 11.27
N SER A 39 -2.26 0.40 10.56
CA SER A 39 -2.77 -0.23 9.34
C SER A 39 -1.84 -0.11 8.14
N TYR A 40 -0.87 0.80 8.19
CA TYR A 40 0.23 0.88 7.24
C TYR A 40 1.53 1.27 7.93
N ILE A 41 2.64 0.66 7.49
CA ILE A 41 3.95 0.81 8.12
C ILE A 41 5.05 1.02 7.08
N ALA A 42 6.11 1.74 7.46
CA ALA A 42 7.31 1.92 6.67
C ALA A 42 8.56 1.76 7.55
N LEU A 43 9.65 1.27 6.97
CA LEU A 43 10.93 1.05 7.64
C LEU A 43 12.02 1.87 6.93
N SER A 44 12.91 2.50 7.70
CA SER A 44 14.10 3.14 7.13
C SER A 44 15.03 2.13 6.47
N ALA A 45 15.83 2.55 5.50
CA ALA A 45 16.78 1.70 4.78
C ALA A 45 17.81 1.04 5.74
N ASP A 46 18.20 1.71 6.82
CA ASP A 46 19.10 1.16 7.83
C ASP A 46 18.42 0.15 8.79
N GLY A 47 17.09 -0.05 8.67
CA GLY A 47 16.31 -0.96 9.51
C GLY A 47 16.17 -0.54 10.96
N ASN A 48 16.49 0.72 11.32
CA ASN A 48 16.53 1.20 12.70
C ASN A 48 15.41 2.19 13.06
N SER A 49 14.62 2.63 12.07
CA SER A 49 13.45 3.50 12.29
C SER A 49 12.22 2.89 11.63
N LEU A 50 11.18 2.70 12.41
CA LEU A 50 9.88 2.18 11.96
C LEU A 50 8.85 3.29 12.12
N PHE A 51 7.98 3.42 11.12
CA PHE A 51 6.91 4.40 11.09
C PHE A 51 5.59 3.70 10.88
N ALA A 52 4.54 4.21 11.50
CA ALA A 52 3.20 3.67 11.35
C ALA A 52 2.17 4.78 11.35
N VAL A 53 1.10 4.60 10.59
CA VAL A 53 -0.11 5.39 10.77
C VAL A 53 -0.81 4.98 12.06
N ASP A 54 -1.59 5.90 12.64
CA ASP A 54 -2.59 5.66 13.69
C ASP A 54 -3.94 5.96 13.03
N GLU A 55 -4.56 4.94 12.41
CA GLU A 55 -5.74 5.10 11.55
C GLU A 55 -7.00 5.36 12.37
N GLN A 56 -7.22 6.62 12.73
CA GLN A 56 -8.39 7.04 13.49
C GLN A 56 -9.27 7.99 12.67
N GLN A 57 -10.57 7.92 12.92
CA GLN A 57 -11.55 8.80 12.33
C GLN A 57 -11.37 10.24 12.83
N GLY A 58 -11.58 11.22 11.95
CA GLY A 58 -11.53 12.65 12.24
C GLY A 58 -10.13 13.18 12.54
N GLN A 59 -9.33 12.48 13.33
CA GLN A 59 -8.01 12.94 13.75
C GLN A 59 -7.04 11.77 13.87
N GLY A 60 -6.40 11.46 12.75
CA GLY A 60 -5.38 10.42 12.66
C GLY A 60 -3.98 10.88 13.05
N GLY A 61 -3.07 9.93 13.13
CA GLY A 61 -1.68 10.18 13.54
C GLY A 61 -0.64 9.48 12.68
N LEU A 62 0.58 9.97 12.81
CA LEU A 62 1.80 9.32 12.34
C LEU A 62 2.72 9.13 13.54
N VAL A 63 3.25 7.92 13.70
CA VAL A 63 4.08 7.53 14.84
C VAL A 63 5.43 7.04 14.34
N SER A 64 6.51 7.42 15.02
CA SER A 64 7.86 6.93 14.77
C SER A 64 8.39 6.13 15.95
N PHE A 65 9.13 5.06 15.63
CA PHE A 65 9.79 4.18 16.59
C PHE A 65 11.26 4.03 16.23
N LYS A 66 12.12 3.98 17.24
CA LYS A 66 13.54 3.66 17.09
C LYS A 66 13.86 2.31 17.71
N LYS A 67 14.75 1.57 17.04
CA LYS A 67 15.27 0.32 17.56
C LYS A 67 16.39 0.57 18.56
N CYS A 68 16.15 0.22 19.83
CA CYS A 68 17.10 0.40 20.92
C CYS A 68 17.29 -0.95 21.64
N ALA A 69 18.51 -1.46 21.69
CA ALA A 69 18.84 -2.76 22.31
C ALA A 69 17.89 -3.90 21.85
N GLY A 70 17.59 -3.94 20.57
CA GLY A 70 16.71 -4.96 19.95
C GLY A 70 15.20 -4.74 20.13
N LYS A 71 14.79 -3.70 20.86
CA LYS A 71 13.36 -3.34 21.08
C LYS A 71 13.01 -2.07 20.33
N TRP A 72 11.77 -1.99 19.88
CA TRP A 72 11.21 -0.77 19.31
C TRP A 72 10.63 0.12 20.39
N LEU A 73 11.03 1.39 20.42
CA LEU A 73 10.53 2.40 21.37
C LEU A 73 9.93 3.57 20.59
N GLU A 74 8.72 3.98 20.94
CA GLU A 74 8.12 5.18 20.37
C GLU A 74 9.02 6.40 20.67
N CYS A 75 9.28 7.20 19.65
CA CYS A 75 10.18 8.34 19.75
C CYS A 75 9.64 9.62 19.11
N GLY A 76 8.40 9.58 18.63
CA GLY A 76 7.70 10.75 18.10
C GLY A 76 6.31 10.40 17.59
N ARG A 77 5.38 11.33 17.78
CA ARG A 77 4.00 11.24 17.30
C ARG A 77 3.54 12.63 16.87
N VAL A 78 2.90 12.71 15.71
CA VAL A 78 2.30 13.94 15.18
C VAL A 78 0.91 13.64 14.63
N SER A 79 0.07 14.67 14.47
CA SER A 79 -1.18 14.53 13.72
C SER A 79 -0.87 14.27 12.25
N SER A 80 -1.65 13.42 11.59
CA SER A 80 -1.61 13.22 10.14
C SER A 80 -2.30 14.36 9.37
N GLY A 81 -2.88 15.33 10.05
CA GLY A 81 -3.57 16.46 9.43
C GLY A 81 -4.91 16.15 8.80
N GLY A 82 -5.44 14.94 8.98
CA GLY A 82 -6.73 14.46 8.48
C GLY A 82 -7.21 13.21 9.21
N GLY A 83 -8.30 12.61 8.73
CA GLY A 83 -8.88 11.40 9.28
C GLY A 83 -8.55 10.14 8.46
N TRP A 84 -8.54 8.99 9.14
CA TRP A 84 -8.24 7.68 8.57
C TRP A 84 -6.94 7.66 7.73
N PRO A 85 -5.76 8.01 8.31
CA PRO A 85 -4.50 7.84 7.62
C PRO A 85 -4.28 6.37 7.29
N CYS A 86 -4.16 6.05 6.00
CA CYS A 86 -4.15 4.66 5.53
C CYS A 86 -2.88 4.25 4.76
N HIS A 87 -1.96 5.19 4.54
CA HIS A 87 -0.69 4.92 3.88
C HIS A 87 0.40 5.88 4.34
N VAL A 88 1.64 5.37 4.41
CA VAL A 88 2.84 6.14 4.75
C VAL A 88 3.99 5.79 3.82
N ALA A 89 4.76 6.80 3.39
CA ALA A 89 5.95 6.62 2.54
C ALA A 89 7.08 7.56 2.96
N LEU A 90 8.31 7.02 2.99
CA LEU A 90 9.54 7.77 3.20
C LEU A 90 10.02 8.42 1.90
N SER A 91 10.58 9.63 1.98
CA SER A 91 11.35 10.20 0.88
C SER A 91 12.63 9.39 0.64
N PRO A 92 13.21 9.42 -0.58
CA PRO A 92 14.40 8.62 -0.90
C PRO A 92 15.63 8.94 -0.02
N ASP A 93 15.73 10.17 0.47
CA ASP A 93 16.79 10.62 1.38
C ASP A 93 16.41 10.47 2.86
N GLU A 94 15.21 9.96 3.14
CA GLU A 94 14.63 9.79 4.48
C GLU A 94 14.59 11.08 5.31
N SER A 95 14.58 12.26 4.66
CA SER A 95 14.40 13.55 5.32
C SER A 95 12.93 13.90 5.57
N GLU A 96 12.02 13.25 4.85
CA GLU A 96 10.58 13.48 4.93
C GLU A 96 9.79 12.17 4.89
N ILE A 97 8.57 12.23 5.39
CA ILE A 97 7.61 11.14 5.38
C ILE A 97 6.22 11.68 5.01
N ALA A 98 5.59 11.08 4.01
CA ALA A 98 4.26 11.47 3.58
C ALA A 98 3.20 10.50 4.10
N VAL A 99 2.02 11.03 4.44
CA VAL A 99 0.84 10.28 4.90
C VAL A 99 -0.35 10.64 4.05
N ALA A 100 -1.08 9.64 3.57
CA ALA A 100 -2.35 9.80 2.88
C ALA A 100 -3.52 9.60 3.89
N ASN A 101 -4.42 10.58 4.00
CA ASN A 101 -5.62 10.50 4.82
C ASN A 101 -6.83 10.20 3.95
N PHE A 102 -7.51 9.09 4.23
CA PHE A 102 -8.62 8.63 3.40
C PHE A 102 -9.90 9.46 3.61
N GLU A 103 -10.20 9.85 4.84
CA GLU A 103 -11.50 10.43 5.19
C GLU A 103 -11.79 11.74 4.47
N ASP A 104 -10.76 12.56 4.25
CA ASP A 104 -10.87 13.92 3.71
C ASP A 104 -9.92 14.21 2.54
N GLY A 105 -9.14 13.22 2.12
CA GLY A 105 -8.16 13.36 1.03
C GLY A 105 -6.96 14.25 1.35
N ALA A 106 -6.79 14.65 2.60
CA ALA A 106 -5.64 15.45 3.02
C ALA A 106 -4.34 14.62 2.96
N VAL A 107 -3.23 15.30 2.66
CA VAL A 107 -1.89 14.72 2.63
C VAL A 107 -1.01 15.46 3.61
N ALA A 108 -0.34 14.76 4.51
CA ALA A 108 0.62 15.37 5.42
C ALA A 108 2.04 14.96 5.07
N ILE A 109 2.98 15.90 5.16
CA ILE A 109 4.41 15.65 5.02
C ILE A 109 5.11 16.07 6.32
N GLY A 110 5.64 15.08 7.04
CA GLY A 110 6.41 15.26 8.26
C GLY A 110 7.90 15.36 7.97
N GLU A 111 8.60 16.30 8.64
CA GLU A 111 10.06 16.40 8.61
C GLU A 111 10.68 15.32 9.53
N LEU A 112 11.73 14.67 9.03
CA LEU A 112 12.49 13.67 9.77
C LEU A 112 13.92 14.16 10.06
N SER A 113 14.42 13.83 11.23
CA SER A 113 15.83 14.02 11.59
C SER A 113 16.34 12.80 12.36
N GLY A 114 17.39 12.16 11.82
CA GLY A 114 17.94 10.92 12.40
C GLY A 114 16.88 9.81 12.54
N GLY A 115 15.92 9.75 11.61
CA GLY A 115 14.84 8.76 11.59
C GLY A 115 13.78 8.98 12.67
N ARG A 116 13.61 10.23 13.16
CA ARG A 116 12.58 10.64 14.13
C ARG A 116 11.77 11.80 13.56
N LEU A 117 10.50 11.85 13.90
CA LEU A 117 9.65 13.01 13.60
C LEU A 117 10.14 14.24 14.39
N THR A 118 10.36 15.37 13.72
CA THR A 118 10.79 16.63 14.35
C THR A 118 9.62 17.40 14.96
N GLY A 119 8.39 17.03 14.64
CA GLY A 119 7.18 17.74 14.99
C GLY A 119 6.73 18.75 13.93
N LYS A 120 7.56 19.06 12.92
CA LYS A 120 7.15 19.90 11.80
C LYS A 120 6.37 19.07 10.78
N VAL A 121 5.18 19.52 10.43
CA VAL A 121 4.29 18.88 9.47
C VAL A 121 3.71 19.94 8.55
N GLN A 122 3.79 19.70 7.23
CA GLN A 122 3.01 20.43 6.25
C GLN A 122 1.76 19.62 5.92
N SER A 123 0.58 20.20 6.07
CA SER A 123 -0.68 19.59 5.65
C SER A 123 -1.16 20.22 4.35
N LEU A 124 -1.59 19.38 3.41
CA LEU A 124 -2.14 19.76 2.12
C LEU A 124 -3.58 19.24 2.07
N PRO A 125 -4.57 20.09 1.75
CA PRO A 125 -5.98 19.70 1.79
C PRO A 125 -6.31 18.68 0.71
N GLY A 126 -7.42 17.95 0.91
CA GLY A 126 -8.08 17.19 -0.13
C GLY A 126 -8.65 18.09 -1.22
N ARG A 127 -8.94 17.52 -2.38
CA ARG A 127 -9.54 18.24 -3.50
C ARG A 127 -11.05 18.44 -3.30
N THR A 128 -11.60 19.44 -3.97
CA THR A 128 -13.03 19.79 -3.90
C THR A 128 -13.81 19.43 -5.18
N ASP A 129 -13.13 18.81 -6.16
CA ASP A 129 -13.68 18.48 -7.47
C ASP A 129 -13.98 16.97 -7.64
N ALA A 130 -14.25 16.27 -6.54
CA ALA A 130 -14.76 14.91 -6.57
C ALA A 130 -16.14 14.85 -7.25
N PRO A 131 -16.46 13.74 -7.95
CA PRO A 131 -17.70 13.63 -8.72
C PRO A 131 -18.96 13.57 -7.86
N GLY A 132 -18.87 13.37 -6.54
CA GLY A 132 -20.01 13.32 -5.63
C GLY A 132 -20.85 12.03 -5.74
N THR A 133 -20.29 10.97 -6.32
CA THR A 133 -20.93 9.65 -6.40
C THR A 133 -20.65 8.83 -5.15
N GLU A 134 -21.36 7.71 -4.96
CA GLU A 134 -21.10 6.77 -3.86
C GLU A 134 -19.61 6.36 -3.84
N ARG A 135 -18.97 6.42 -2.69
CA ARG A 135 -17.53 6.17 -2.47
C ARG A 135 -16.58 7.21 -3.09
N GLN A 136 -17.10 8.26 -3.73
CA GLN A 136 -16.37 9.40 -4.31
C GLN A 136 -17.07 10.71 -3.97
N GLU A 137 -17.56 10.83 -2.76
CA GLU A 137 -18.26 12.03 -2.23
C GLU A 137 -17.31 13.20 -2.04
N CYS A 138 -16.05 12.90 -1.77
CA CYS A 138 -14.95 13.85 -1.63
C CYS A 138 -13.62 13.20 -2.07
N SER A 139 -12.55 13.96 -2.03
CA SER A 139 -11.17 13.44 -2.19
C SER A 139 -10.89 12.38 -1.13
N HIS A 140 -10.26 11.28 -1.53
CA HIS A 140 -9.88 10.15 -0.69
C HIS A 140 -8.46 9.72 -1.02
N ALA A 141 -7.45 10.38 -0.42
CA ALA A 141 -6.05 10.00 -0.61
C ALA A 141 -5.80 8.61 -0.01
N HIS A 142 -5.30 7.67 -0.83
CA HIS A 142 -5.15 6.29 -0.38
C HIS A 142 -3.70 5.76 -0.37
N MET A 143 -2.86 6.22 -1.27
CA MET A 143 -1.44 5.84 -1.31
C MET A 143 -0.60 7.06 -1.66
N CYS A 144 0.54 7.24 -1.01
CA CYS A 144 1.55 8.22 -1.38
C CYS A 144 2.88 7.52 -1.75
N ALA A 145 3.63 8.15 -2.66
CA ALA A 145 4.95 7.68 -3.08
C ALA A 145 5.82 8.86 -3.56
N PHE A 146 7.08 8.87 -3.18
CA PHE A 146 8.06 9.83 -3.71
C PHE A 146 8.73 9.24 -4.96
N TRP A 147 8.23 9.61 -6.14
CA TRP A 147 8.76 9.18 -7.43
C TRP A 147 9.09 10.38 -8.32
N PHE A 148 10.13 10.27 -9.12
CA PHE A 148 10.53 11.29 -10.10
C PHE A 148 10.79 12.69 -9.48
N GLY A 149 11.27 12.74 -8.22
CA GLY A 149 11.47 14.00 -7.50
C GLY A 149 10.18 14.68 -7.02
N ARG A 150 9.03 14.03 -7.19
CA ARG A 150 7.69 14.51 -6.81
C ARG A 150 7.09 13.63 -5.72
N LEU A 151 6.12 14.15 -4.99
CA LEU A 151 5.21 13.34 -4.19
C LEU A 151 3.96 13.05 -5.03
N LEU A 152 3.69 11.76 -5.27
CA LEU A 152 2.52 11.27 -5.99
C LEU A 152 1.54 10.64 -5.02
N VAL A 153 0.23 10.88 -5.23
CA VAL A 153 -0.82 10.40 -4.33
C VAL A 153 -1.98 9.83 -5.15
N CYS A 154 -2.31 8.55 -4.96
CA CYS A 154 -3.55 7.99 -5.47
C CYS A 154 -4.72 8.62 -4.73
N ASP A 155 -5.63 9.27 -5.45
CA ASP A 155 -6.85 9.85 -4.91
C ASP A 155 -8.06 9.06 -5.45
N LEU A 156 -8.57 8.17 -4.62
CA LEU A 156 -9.70 7.29 -4.96
C LEU A 156 -10.97 8.11 -5.25
N GLY A 157 -11.15 9.20 -4.49
CA GLY A 157 -12.33 10.04 -4.63
C GLY A 157 -12.37 10.87 -5.91
N CYS A 158 -11.20 11.14 -6.53
CA CYS A 158 -11.10 12.05 -7.67
C CYS A 158 -10.62 11.36 -8.96
N ASP A 159 -10.52 10.05 -9.01
CA ASP A 159 -10.07 9.26 -10.17
C ASP A 159 -8.75 9.76 -10.77
N MET A 160 -7.75 10.05 -9.90
CA MET A 160 -6.47 10.56 -10.36
C MET A 160 -5.30 10.13 -9.47
N VAL A 161 -4.10 10.26 -10.00
CA VAL A 161 -2.88 10.33 -9.21
C VAL A 161 -2.48 11.80 -9.13
N ARG A 162 -2.67 12.40 -7.96
CA ARG A 162 -2.26 13.77 -7.67
C ARG A 162 -0.74 13.87 -7.66
N ALA A 163 -0.21 15.06 -7.96
CA ALA A 163 1.22 15.31 -7.91
C ALA A 163 1.52 16.59 -7.16
N PHE A 164 2.55 16.54 -6.36
CA PHE A 164 3.03 17.68 -5.58
C PHE A 164 4.51 17.90 -5.89
N ASP A 165 4.86 19.16 -6.11
CA ASP A 165 6.22 19.61 -6.35
C ASP A 165 6.74 20.40 -5.16
N LYS A 166 8.02 20.23 -4.84
CA LYS A 166 8.67 20.98 -3.74
C LYS A 166 9.44 22.16 -4.31
N ALA A 167 9.06 23.37 -3.89
CA ALA A 167 9.76 24.60 -4.23
C ALA A 167 9.99 25.43 -2.97
N ASP A 168 11.19 25.93 -2.78
CA ASP A 168 11.60 26.71 -1.59
C ASP A 168 11.28 26.01 -0.25
N GLY A 169 11.43 24.68 -0.24
CA GLY A 169 11.15 23.85 0.94
C GLY A 169 9.67 23.59 1.22
N VAL A 170 8.75 24.06 0.35
CA VAL A 170 7.30 23.92 0.51
C VAL A 170 6.73 23.06 -0.61
N TRP A 171 5.92 22.07 -0.25
CA TRP A 171 5.18 21.23 -1.20
C TRP A 171 3.91 21.94 -1.68
N ARG A 172 3.65 21.90 -2.97
CA ARG A 172 2.45 22.47 -3.60
C ARG A 172 1.86 21.48 -4.60
N GLU A 173 0.54 21.37 -4.63
CA GLU A 173 -0.15 20.56 -5.65
C GLU A 173 -0.04 21.23 -7.01
N GLY A 174 0.36 20.44 -8.01
CA GLY A 174 0.38 20.82 -9.42
C GLY A 174 -0.71 20.13 -10.21
N GLU A 175 -0.51 20.06 -11.54
CA GLU A 175 -1.39 19.24 -12.39
C GLU A 175 -1.30 17.76 -12.00
N PRO A 176 -2.41 17.02 -12.07
CA PRO A 176 -2.41 15.59 -11.82
C PRO A 176 -1.37 14.85 -12.65
N PHE A 177 -0.66 13.92 -12.02
CA PHE A 177 0.31 13.08 -12.71
C PHE A 177 -0.36 12.12 -13.69
N LEU A 178 -1.46 11.49 -13.25
CA LEU A 178 -2.30 10.61 -14.09
C LEU A 178 -3.77 10.93 -13.86
N ARG A 179 -4.57 10.86 -14.92
CA ARG A 179 -6.03 10.84 -14.86
C ARG A 179 -6.54 9.47 -15.27
N LEU A 180 -7.48 8.95 -14.51
CA LEU A 180 -8.09 7.65 -14.73
C LEU A 180 -9.54 7.82 -15.21
N PRO A 181 -10.14 6.79 -15.83
CA PRO A 181 -11.56 6.80 -16.15
C PRO A 181 -12.42 7.00 -14.89
N GLN A 182 -13.56 7.66 -15.08
CA GLN A 182 -14.50 7.90 -13.97
C GLN A 182 -14.96 6.58 -13.33
N GLY A 183 -14.99 6.53 -12.01
CA GLY A 183 -15.39 5.36 -11.24
C GLY A 183 -14.29 4.31 -11.06
N THR A 184 -13.05 4.62 -11.43
CA THR A 184 -11.90 3.74 -11.17
C THR A 184 -11.58 3.63 -9.69
N GLY A 185 -11.56 4.75 -8.96
CA GLY A 185 -11.13 4.79 -7.58
C GLY A 185 -9.69 4.30 -7.36
N PRO A 186 -8.65 5.01 -7.85
CA PRO A 186 -7.27 4.57 -7.74
C PRO A 186 -6.85 4.42 -6.29
N ARG A 187 -6.42 3.21 -5.92
CA ARG A 187 -6.08 2.86 -4.55
C ARG A 187 -4.59 2.78 -4.31
N HIS A 188 -3.93 1.88 -5.01
CA HIS A 188 -2.48 1.66 -4.95
C HIS A 188 -1.88 1.72 -6.34
N MET A 189 -0.60 2.06 -6.42
CA MET A 189 0.19 2.08 -7.65
C MET A 189 1.54 1.41 -7.45
N ALA A 190 2.11 0.87 -8.54
CA ALA A 190 3.42 0.24 -8.53
C ALA A 190 4.18 0.63 -9.81
N ARG A 191 5.52 0.70 -9.71
CA ARG A 191 6.40 0.91 -10.86
C ARG A 191 6.82 -0.43 -11.43
N GLY A 192 6.62 -0.60 -12.73
CA GLY A 192 7.06 -1.76 -13.48
C GLY A 192 8.38 -1.54 -14.21
N ARG A 193 8.77 -2.56 -14.98
CA ARG A 193 9.88 -2.45 -15.94
C ARG A 193 9.52 -1.48 -17.09
N CYS A 194 10.51 -1.04 -17.83
CA CYS A 194 10.33 -0.12 -18.98
C CYS A 194 9.64 1.20 -18.59
N GLY A 195 9.68 1.60 -17.31
CA GLY A 195 9.03 2.80 -16.82
C GLY A 195 7.51 2.71 -16.72
N ALA A 196 6.91 1.54 -16.93
CA ALA A 196 5.46 1.35 -16.77
C ALA A 196 4.99 1.71 -15.35
N ILE A 197 3.77 2.24 -15.24
CA ILE A 197 3.08 2.47 -13.98
C ILE A 197 1.78 1.68 -14.00
N TYR A 198 1.58 0.90 -12.96
CA TYR A 198 0.37 0.12 -12.72
C TYR A 198 -0.42 0.79 -11.61
N VAL A 199 -1.67 1.14 -11.88
CA VAL A 199 -2.59 1.72 -10.89
C VAL A 199 -3.76 0.77 -10.72
N LEU A 200 -3.99 0.32 -9.49
CA LEU A 200 -5.10 -0.56 -9.18
C LEU A 200 -6.31 0.26 -8.73
N GLY A 201 -7.39 0.16 -9.49
CA GLY A 201 -8.68 0.75 -9.17
C GLY A 201 -9.42 -0.12 -8.15
N GLU A 202 -9.78 0.47 -7.00
CA GLU A 202 -10.57 -0.23 -5.99
C GLU A 202 -12.00 -0.47 -6.47
N LEU A 203 -12.62 0.54 -7.09
CA LEU A 203 -14.05 0.54 -7.37
C LEU A 203 -14.38 -0.28 -8.64
N ASP A 204 -13.54 -0.19 -9.67
CA ASP A 204 -13.73 -0.94 -10.91
C ASP A 204 -13.02 -2.31 -10.91
N SER A 205 -12.19 -2.59 -9.90
CA SER A 205 -11.42 -3.83 -9.75
C SER A 205 -10.55 -4.14 -10.98
N ARG A 206 -9.90 -3.09 -11.55
CA ARG A 206 -9.05 -3.20 -12.73
C ARG A 206 -7.62 -2.72 -12.43
N LEU A 207 -6.68 -3.37 -13.11
CA LEU A 207 -5.29 -2.93 -13.20
C LEU A 207 -5.15 -2.01 -14.41
N HIS A 208 -5.01 -0.71 -14.15
CA HIS A 208 -4.75 0.30 -15.18
C HIS A 208 -3.27 0.38 -15.48
N VAL A 209 -2.93 0.29 -16.76
CA VAL A 209 -1.55 0.29 -17.26
C VAL A 209 -1.26 1.62 -17.92
N PHE A 210 -0.22 2.28 -17.45
CA PHE A 210 0.29 3.51 -18.05
C PHE A 210 1.70 3.26 -18.55
N LEU A 211 1.92 3.51 -19.84
CA LEU A 211 3.23 3.38 -20.48
C LEU A 211 3.81 4.76 -20.78
N PRO A 212 5.15 4.93 -20.68
CA PRO A 212 5.80 6.18 -21.03
C PRO A 212 5.51 6.60 -22.46
N GLU A 213 5.24 7.89 -22.68
CA GLU A 213 5.03 8.52 -23.98
C GLU A 213 5.65 9.92 -23.98
N GLY A 214 6.92 10.01 -24.43
CA GLY A 214 7.71 11.23 -24.27
C GLY A 214 7.90 11.59 -22.80
N ASP A 215 7.55 12.82 -22.42
CA ASP A 215 7.62 13.31 -21.02
C ASP A 215 6.33 13.01 -20.22
N SER A 216 5.41 12.25 -20.80
CA SER A 216 4.09 11.93 -20.22
C SER A 216 3.85 10.43 -20.16
N TYR A 217 2.62 10.05 -19.77
CA TYR A 217 2.16 8.67 -19.74
C TYR A 217 0.87 8.53 -20.54
N ARG A 218 0.80 7.48 -21.34
CA ARG A 218 -0.41 7.06 -22.05
C ARG A 218 -1.11 5.95 -21.26
N HIS A 219 -2.41 6.08 -21.03
CA HIS A 219 -3.25 4.98 -20.54
C HIS A 219 -3.35 3.90 -21.61
N ALA A 220 -2.66 2.79 -21.43
CA ALA A 220 -2.50 1.74 -22.43
C ALA A 220 -3.57 0.65 -22.33
N ALA A 221 -3.99 0.29 -21.12
CA ALA A 221 -4.98 -0.76 -20.87
C ALA A 221 -5.64 -0.61 -19.50
N ALA A 222 -6.80 -1.26 -19.34
CA ALA A 222 -7.46 -1.54 -18.06
C ALA A 222 -7.84 -3.02 -18.04
N LEU A 223 -7.08 -3.81 -17.29
CA LEU A 223 -7.19 -5.28 -17.23
C LEU A 223 -7.99 -5.69 -15.99
N PRO A 224 -8.91 -6.67 -16.06
CA PRO A 224 -9.55 -7.18 -14.86
C PRO A 224 -8.52 -7.69 -13.85
N ALA A 225 -8.63 -7.28 -12.58
CA ALA A 225 -7.80 -7.78 -11.48
C ALA A 225 -8.38 -9.05 -10.83
N THR A 226 -9.57 -9.46 -11.25
CA THR A 226 -10.26 -10.69 -10.86
C THR A 226 -11.13 -11.19 -12.02
N VAL A 227 -12.14 -12.00 -11.76
CA VAL A 227 -13.09 -12.41 -12.81
C VAL A 227 -13.71 -11.18 -13.47
N PRO A 228 -13.92 -11.20 -14.79
CA PRO A 228 -14.49 -10.06 -15.51
C PRO A 228 -15.81 -9.60 -14.89
N ASP A 229 -16.01 -8.28 -14.88
CA ASP A 229 -17.22 -7.60 -14.40
C ASP A 229 -17.55 -7.77 -12.91
N ALA A 230 -16.64 -8.32 -12.11
CA ALA A 230 -16.79 -8.37 -10.66
C ALA A 230 -16.35 -7.05 -10.01
N HIS A 231 -17.23 -6.49 -9.17
CA HIS A 231 -16.90 -5.37 -8.27
C HIS A 231 -16.35 -5.92 -6.94
N ALA A 232 -15.07 -6.25 -6.94
CA ALA A 232 -14.46 -7.05 -5.87
C ALA A 232 -13.66 -6.24 -4.85
N ASP A 233 -13.70 -4.91 -4.90
CA ASP A 233 -12.93 -3.99 -4.05
C ASP A 233 -11.45 -4.35 -4.07
N ALA A 234 -10.75 -4.05 -5.16
CA ALA A 234 -9.33 -4.34 -5.28
C ALA A 234 -8.51 -3.61 -4.20
N ALA A 235 -7.37 -4.19 -3.80
CA ALA A 235 -6.65 -3.69 -2.64
C ALA A 235 -5.16 -3.45 -2.90
N ALA A 236 -4.33 -4.46 -3.00
CA ALA A 236 -2.90 -4.30 -3.19
C ALA A 236 -2.49 -4.54 -4.64
N VAL A 237 -1.52 -3.76 -5.13
CA VAL A 237 -0.74 -4.06 -6.33
C VAL A 237 0.73 -4.10 -5.95
N ARG A 238 1.44 -5.14 -6.39
CA ARG A 238 2.88 -5.32 -6.17
C ARG A 238 3.55 -5.77 -7.46
N VAL A 239 4.81 -5.38 -7.62
CA VAL A 239 5.67 -5.83 -8.72
C VAL A 239 6.78 -6.67 -8.12
N SER A 240 7.07 -7.83 -8.72
CA SER A 240 8.19 -8.68 -8.32
C SER A 240 9.52 -7.95 -8.45
N LYS A 241 10.54 -8.39 -7.70
CA LYS A 241 11.86 -7.74 -7.66
C LYS A 241 12.53 -7.64 -9.04
N ASP A 242 12.33 -8.64 -9.90
CA ASP A 242 12.83 -8.67 -11.28
C ASP A 242 11.96 -7.88 -12.27
N GLY A 243 10.83 -7.35 -11.81
CA GLY A 243 9.83 -6.65 -12.63
C GLY A 243 9.07 -7.57 -13.60
N ALA A 244 9.22 -8.90 -13.50
CA ALA A 244 8.61 -9.86 -14.41
C ALA A 244 7.14 -10.12 -14.12
N HIS A 245 6.69 -9.86 -12.89
CA HIS A 245 5.32 -10.16 -12.47
C HIS A 245 4.66 -8.99 -11.74
N VAL A 246 3.36 -8.86 -11.94
CA VAL A 246 2.48 -7.98 -11.14
C VAL A 246 1.48 -8.85 -10.39
N LEU A 247 1.29 -8.57 -9.12
CA LEU A 247 0.30 -9.20 -8.25
C LEU A 247 -0.78 -8.17 -7.90
N CYS A 248 -2.05 -8.59 -7.96
CA CYS A 248 -3.16 -7.82 -7.40
C CYS A 248 -3.95 -8.68 -6.41
N SER A 249 -4.53 -8.03 -5.39
CA SER A 249 -5.50 -8.66 -4.49
C SER A 249 -6.86 -8.01 -4.58
N THR A 250 -7.94 -8.80 -4.42
CA THR A 250 -9.31 -8.32 -4.40
C THR A 250 -10.04 -8.86 -3.17
N ARG A 251 -10.75 -7.96 -2.44
CA ARG A 251 -11.20 -8.23 -1.07
C ARG A 251 -12.50 -9.00 -0.97
N LYS A 252 -13.53 -8.62 -1.76
CA LYS A 252 -14.88 -9.21 -1.64
C LYS A 252 -14.93 -10.66 -2.09
N ASP A 253 -14.17 -11.00 -3.12
CA ASP A 253 -14.09 -12.36 -3.67
C ASP A 253 -12.89 -13.16 -3.17
N GLY A 254 -12.00 -12.54 -2.38
CA GLY A 254 -10.86 -13.22 -1.74
C GLY A 254 -9.81 -13.73 -2.70
N ARG A 255 -9.56 -13.02 -3.83
CA ARG A 255 -8.67 -13.49 -4.90
C ARG A 255 -7.32 -12.79 -4.91
N ILE A 256 -6.35 -13.54 -5.43
CA ILE A 256 -5.04 -13.05 -5.86
C ILE A 256 -4.92 -13.32 -7.36
N SER A 257 -4.56 -12.31 -8.13
CA SER A 257 -4.18 -12.46 -9.52
C SER A 257 -2.70 -12.18 -9.73
N ILE A 258 -2.08 -12.92 -10.66
CA ILE A 258 -0.71 -12.71 -11.11
C ILE A 258 -0.75 -12.44 -12.60
N PHE A 259 0.04 -11.47 -13.01
CA PHE A 259 0.24 -11.09 -14.40
C PHE A 259 1.71 -11.24 -14.73
N ASP A 260 2.04 -11.88 -15.85
CA ASP A 260 3.37 -11.85 -16.44
C ASP A 260 3.51 -10.55 -17.25
N VAL A 261 4.64 -9.89 -17.10
CA VAL A 261 4.92 -8.62 -17.76
C VAL A 261 5.86 -8.84 -18.94
N ASP A 262 5.43 -8.44 -20.13
CA ASP A 262 6.23 -8.55 -21.34
C ASP A 262 7.40 -7.52 -21.40
N GLU A 263 8.19 -7.58 -22.45
CA GLU A 263 9.35 -6.71 -22.68
C GLU A 263 8.98 -5.22 -22.87
N HIS A 264 7.71 -4.92 -23.14
CA HIS A 264 7.18 -3.56 -23.31
C HIS A 264 6.49 -3.02 -22.06
N GLY A 265 6.43 -3.80 -20.98
CA GLY A 265 5.77 -3.43 -19.72
C GLY A 265 4.27 -3.72 -19.69
N MET A 266 3.74 -4.49 -20.66
CA MET A 266 2.33 -4.89 -20.67
C MET A 266 2.11 -6.16 -19.85
N PRO A 267 1.20 -6.15 -18.86
CA PRO A 267 0.87 -7.31 -18.05
C PRO A 267 -0.20 -8.19 -18.73
N HIS A 268 -0.05 -9.51 -18.61
CA HIS A 268 -0.99 -10.52 -19.07
C HIS A 268 -1.33 -11.46 -17.91
N MET A 269 -2.60 -11.58 -17.55
CA MET A 269 -3.01 -12.44 -16.42
C MET A 269 -2.69 -13.91 -16.74
N THR A 270 -1.90 -14.52 -15.85
CA THR A 270 -1.50 -15.95 -15.94
C THR A 270 -2.06 -16.78 -14.80
N SER A 271 -2.46 -16.15 -13.68
CA SER A 271 -3.01 -16.87 -12.55
C SER A 271 -4.11 -16.07 -11.85
N LEU A 272 -5.12 -16.80 -11.36
CA LEU A 272 -6.19 -16.27 -10.51
C LEU A 272 -6.63 -17.35 -9.52
N PHE A 273 -6.36 -17.15 -8.24
CA PHE A 273 -6.62 -18.17 -7.21
C PHE A 273 -7.12 -17.55 -5.90
N ASP A 274 -7.64 -18.39 -5.02
CA ASP A 274 -8.11 -18.02 -3.69
C ASP A 274 -6.94 -17.66 -2.78
N CYS A 275 -7.06 -16.58 -1.98
CA CYS A 275 -6.03 -16.12 -1.05
C CYS A 275 -5.85 -17.03 0.17
N GLY A 276 -6.67 -18.04 0.32
CA GLY A 276 -6.67 -18.95 1.45
C GLY A 276 -7.29 -18.40 2.73
N GLY A 277 -7.87 -17.21 2.69
CA GLY A 277 -8.53 -16.55 3.81
C GLY A 277 -9.66 -15.67 3.33
N SER A 278 -9.93 -14.56 4.01
CA SER A 278 -10.91 -13.59 3.53
C SER A 278 -10.44 -12.15 3.70
N ILE A 279 -10.84 -11.29 2.77
CA ILE A 279 -10.45 -9.89 2.67
C ILE A 279 -8.91 -9.77 2.61
N PRO A 280 -8.24 -10.23 1.53
CA PRO A 280 -6.80 -10.05 1.34
C PRO A 280 -6.49 -8.56 1.09
N ARG A 281 -6.35 -7.80 2.19
CA ARG A 281 -6.15 -6.34 2.13
C ARG A 281 -4.76 -5.96 1.65
N ASP A 282 -3.78 -6.81 1.92
CA ASP A 282 -2.44 -6.70 1.38
C ASP A 282 -1.87 -8.08 1.01
N ALA A 283 -1.02 -8.10 0.00
CA ALA A 283 -0.28 -9.28 -0.42
C ALA A 283 1.03 -8.86 -1.07
N ASP A 284 2.08 -9.67 -0.96
CA ASP A 284 3.38 -9.39 -1.58
C ASP A 284 4.09 -10.68 -1.99
N PHE A 285 5.02 -10.55 -2.94
CA PHE A 285 5.95 -11.61 -3.30
C PHE A 285 6.98 -11.82 -2.19
N ALA A 286 7.30 -13.05 -1.88
CA ALA A 286 8.31 -13.45 -0.89
C ALA A 286 9.09 -14.67 -1.40
N GLY A 287 10.12 -14.44 -2.22
CA GLY A 287 10.81 -15.47 -2.98
C GLY A 287 9.87 -16.18 -3.95
N GLU A 288 9.79 -17.51 -3.87
CA GLU A 288 8.85 -18.33 -4.67
C GLU A 288 7.42 -18.35 -4.10
N TYR A 289 7.17 -17.68 -2.99
CA TYR A 289 5.89 -17.64 -2.31
C TYR A 289 5.20 -16.29 -2.50
N ILE A 290 3.90 -16.28 -2.23
CA ILE A 290 3.08 -15.09 -2.02
C ILE A 290 2.63 -15.11 -0.57
N VAL A 291 2.69 -13.96 0.09
CA VAL A 291 2.17 -13.80 1.45
C VAL A 291 1.00 -12.86 1.43
N CYS A 292 -0.12 -13.25 2.04
CA CYS A 292 -1.36 -12.48 2.08
C CYS A 292 -1.72 -12.11 3.53
N ALA A 293 -2.11 -10.86 3.75
CA ALA A 293 -2.76 -10.39 4.97
C ALA A 293 -4.28 -10.47 4.80
N CYS A 294 -4.90 -11.49 5.39
CA CYS A 294 -6.33 -11.76 5.31
C CYS A 294 -7.04 -11.12 6.52
N GLN A 295 -7.61 -9.93 6.31
CA GLN A 295 -8.10 -9.06 7.39
C GLN A 295 -9.17 -9.72 8.28
N SER A 296 -10.11 -10.47 7.72
CA SER A 296 -11.25 -11.02 8.48
C SER A 296 -11.02 -12.45 8.96
N ALA A 297 -10.49 -13.32 8.13
CA ALA A 297 -10.25 -14.71 8.49
C ALA A 297 -9.03 -15.26 7.75
N GLY A 298 -8.26 -16.11 8.42
CA GLY A 298 -7.05 -16.73 7.87
C GLY A 298 -5.76 -16.14 8.42
N GLY A 299 -5.76 -14.94 8.97
CA GLY A 299 -4.55 -14.30 9.47
C GLY A 299 -3.57 -13.99 8.33
N ILE A 300 -2.32 -14.40 8.48
CA ILE A 300 -1.32 -14.38 7.41
C ILE A 300 -1.30 -15.75 6.73
N VAL A 301 -1.36 -15.76 5.40
CA VAL A 301 -1.33 -16.98 4.59
C VAL A 301 -0.14 -16.93 3.64
N SER A 302 0.65 -17.99 3.57
CA SER A 302 1.66 -18.18 2.53
C SER A 302 1.15 -19.18 1.47
N LEU A 303 1.36 -18.82 0.21
CA LEU A 303 0.89 -19.55 -0.96
C LEU A 303 2.08 -19.82 -1.88
N ARG A 304 2.12 -20.98 -2.50
CA ARG A 304 3.07 -21.30 -3.58
C ARG A 304 2.28 -21.40 -4.89
N PRO A 305 2.49 -20.53 -5.88
CA PRO A 305 1.94 -20.67 -7.22
C PRO A 305 2.35 -22.02 -7.83
N ASP A 306 1.43 -22.67 -8.55
CA ASP A 306 1.66 -24.01 -9.14
C ASP A 306 2.13 -23.96 -10.59
N GLY A 307 2.29 -22.74 -11.16
CA GLY A 307 2.65 -22.54 -12.57
C GLY A 307 1.56 -22.95 -13.58
N ARG A 308 0.35 -23.26 -13.10
CA ARG A 308 -0.80 -23.69 -13.93
C ARG A 308 -2.03 -22.80 -13.73
N GLY A 309 -1.82 -21.63 -13.11
CA GLY A 309 -2.87 -20.65 -12.82
C GLY A 309 -3.48 -20.77 -11.42
N GLY A 310 -3.07 -21.75 -10.62
CA GLY A 310 -3.47 -21.95 -9.23
C GLY A 310 -2.36 -21.71 -8.23
N ALA A 311 -2.65 -21.93 -6.94
CA ALA A 311 -1.67 -21.91 -5.87
C ALA A 311 -2.04 -22.89 -4.76
N GLN A 312 -1.02 -23.41 -4.06
CA GLN A 312 -1.16 -24.23 -2.88
C GLN A 312 -0.92 -23.41 -1.62
N ILE A 313 -1.78 -23.54 -0.62
CA ILE A 313 -1.55 -22.99 0.71
C ILE A 313 -0.44 -23.80 1.37
N VAL A 314 0.65 -23.14 1.77
CA VAL A 314 1.81 -23.76 2.41
C VAL A 314 1.85 -23.51 3.91
N GLY A 315 1.44 -22.31 4.35
CA GLY A 315 1.46 -21.95 5.75
C GLY A 315 0.35 -20.99 6.15
N ARG A 316 0.07 -20.97 7.45
CA ARG A 316 -0.83 -20.00 8.09
C ARG A 316 -0.24 -19.55 9.41
N ALA A 317 -0.39 -18.28 9.72
CA ALA A 317 -0.09 -17.71 11.03
C ALA A 317 -1.32 -16.93 11.50
N MET A 318 -1.95 -17.41 12.57
CA MET A 318 -3.16 -16.78 13.10
C MET A 318 -2.82 -15.44 13.71
N LEU A 319 -3.46 -14.39 13.22
CA LEU A 319 -3.30 -13.01 13.68
C LEU A 319 -4.60 -12.26 13.41
N GLY A 320 -5.07 -11.49 14.40
CA GLY A 320 -6.30 -10.71 14.27
C GLY A 320 -6.09 -9.51 13.33
N ALA A 321 -6.99 -9.35 12.36
CA ALA A 321 -7.07 -8.23 11.42
C ALA A 321 -5.73 -7.71 10.85
N PRO A 322 -4.88 -8.57 10.24
CA PRO A 322 -3.67 -8.10 9.55
C PRO A 322 -4.08 -7.38 8.26
N VAL A 323 -3.45 -6.22 7.98
CA VAL A 323 -3.88 -5.35 6.87
C VAL A 323 -2.74 -4.75 6.05
N CYS A 324 -1.50 -4.89 6.51
CA CYS A 324 -0.30 -4.43 5.81
C CYS A 324 0.83 -5.43 6.01
N ILE A 325 1.55 -5.73 4.94
CA ILE A 325 2.77 -6.56 4.95
C ILE A 325 3.94 -5.68 4.50
N LEU A 326 4.93 -5.54 5.36
CA LEU A 326 6.22 -4.98 5.00
C LEU A 326 7.24 -6.13 4.90
N ASN A 327 7.53 -6.54 3.68
CA ASN A 327 8.55 -7.54 3.42
C ASN A 327 9.94 -6.93 3.61
N LEU A 328 10.79 -7.58 4.39
CA LEU A 328 12.13 -7.10 4.73
C LEU A 328 13.20 -7.61 3.75
N ASP A 329 12.86 -8.56 2.88
CA ASP A 329 13.77 -9.21 1.93
C ASP A 329 13.84 -8.45 0.58
N LYS A 330 13.46 -7.16 0.58
CA LYS A 330 13.45 -6.30 -0.64
C LYS A 330 14.83 -5.73 -1.00
N GLU A 331 15.92 -6.15 -0.33
CA GLU A 331 17.28 -5.78 -0.71
C GLU A 331 17.90 -6.71 -1.76
#